data_f3667db0312bff7bf2375cba6fadb28d
#
_entry.id   f3667db0312bff7bf2375cba6fadb28d
#
_cell.length_a   1.000
_cell.length_b   1.000
_cell.length_c   1.000
_cell.angle_alpha   90.00
_cell.angle_beta   90.00
_cell.angle_gamma   90.00
#
_symmetry.space_group_name_H-M   'P 1'
#
loop_
_entity.id
_entity.type
_entity.pdbx_description
1 polymer ?
#
loop_
_entity_poly.entity_id
_entity_poly.type
_entity_poly.pdbx_seq_one_letter_code
_entity_poly.pdbx_strand_id
1 'polypeptide(L)'
;MKKRTFLKTFGTAIASPLFISSYNYSDPINNLTEYPDFDSEFWNKIRDHYDLKPDYINLESGYYNIIPKPILENFIKHVKMVNYEGSYYMRNNLIENKDKLTKRLGSVFGSNKDELCITRNTTESLDLIIGGFTWNKNDEAIYAKQDYGAMISMFEQISARYGVKNKIISIPNHPESDEEIVKLYESKITSKTKLIMVCHMINITGQILPIKKICEMAHSYGIDVMVDGAHCIGHFNFKISDFNCDYYGSSLHKWLATPLGAGLLHVKKDKISKIWPLLGDSNKNLNDIKRLNHIGTHPVHTDLAINNSIDYLEWIGIKRKEKRLRYIKNYWANRLKNVKNIIINTPFQENRSCGIGNIGVKNLAPEKLAKILMEKYKIFTVAIDYANVKGCRISPNVFTNTFELDKFVDSMIAISKGNVT
;
A
#
# COMPACT_ATOMS: atom_id res chain seq x y z
N MET A 1 -45.65 -36.23 -24.70
CA MET A 1 -45.60 -34.83 -24.28
C MET A 1 -44.36 -34.15 -24.90
N LYS A 2 -44.58 -33.07 -25.62
CA LYS A 2 -43.63 -32.50 -26.58
C LYS A 2 -42.49 -31.73 -25.93
N LYS A 3 -41.25 -32.03 -26.26
CA LYS A 3 -39.98 -31.38 -25.86
C LYS A 3 -39.89 -29.86 -26.13
N ARG A 4 -40.95 -29.21 -26.55
CA ARG A 4 -40.97 -27.78 -26.94
C ARG A 4 -41.47 -26.83 -25.87
N THR A 5 -41.99 -27.28 -24.75
CA THR A 5 -42.58 -26.41 -23.69
C THR A 5 -41.60 -26.11 -22.56
N PHE A 6 -40.46 -26.86 -22.46
CA PHE A 6 -39.46 -26.66 -21.41
C PHE A 6 -38.50 -25.49 -21.69
N LEU A 7 -38.42 -25.04 -22.94
CA LEU A 7 -37.47 -23.99 -23.36
C LEU A 7 -38.05 -22.57 -23.41
N LYS A 8 -39.30 -22.36 -23.01
CA LYS A 8 -39.93 -21.02 -23.03
C LYS A 8 -40.04 -20.35 -21.65
N THR A 9 -39.65 -20.99 -20.57
CA THR A 9 -39.80 -20.45 -19.21
C THR A 9 -38.47 -19.98 -18.55
N PHE A 10 -37.35 -20.06 -19.31
CA PHE A 10 -36.03 -19.58 -18.80
C PHE A 10 -35.43 -18.48 -19.67
N GLY A 11 -36.25 -17.70 -20.35
CA GLY A 11 -35.81 -16.61 -21.22
C GLY A 11 -35.97 -15.19 -20.61
N THR A 12 -35.95 -15.03 -19.32
CA THR A 12 -35.60 -13.76 -18.71
C THR A 12 -34.14 -13.87 -18.24
N ALA A 13 -33.22 -13.37 -19.08
CA ALA A 13 -31.91 -12.99 -18.62
C ALA A 13 -32.12 -12.01 -17.47
N ILE A 14 -32.10 -12.51 -16.24
CA ILE A 14 -31.82 -11.68 -15.08
C ILE A 14 -30.39 -11.20 -15.30
N ALA A 15 -30.25 -10.02 -15.93
CA ALA A 15 -29.04 -9.25 -15.78
C ALA A 15 -28.86 -9.19 -14.26
N SER A 16 -27.90 -9.97 -13.73
CA SER A 16 -27.51 -9.86 -12.32
C SER A 16 -27.21 -8.39 -12.13
N PRO A 17 -28.04 -7.65 -11.36
CA PRO A 17 -27.67 -6.32 -11.01
C PRO A 17 -26.31 -6.52 -10.32
N LEU A 18 -25.26 -5.85 -10.81
CA LEU A 18 -24.13 -5.55 -9.96
C LEU A 18 -24.78 -5.16 -8.63
N PHE A 19 -24.67 -6.01 -7.61
CA PHE A 19 -24.97 -5.60 -6.27
C PHE A 19 -23.90 -4.57 -5.90
N ILE A 20 -24.01 -3.38 -6.52
CA ILE A 20 -23.62 -2.15 -5.90
C ILE A 20 -24.58 -2.11 -4.72
N SER A 21 -24.23 -2.79 -3.64
CA SER A 21 -24.75 -2.47 -2.35
C SER A 21 -24.31 -1.03 -2.14
N SER A 22 -25.13 -0.09 -2.59
CA SER A 22 -25.13 1.25 -2.04
C SER A 22 -25.44 1.02 -0.56
N TYR A 23 -24.39 0.78 0.23
CA TYR A 23 -24.43 1.18 1.60
C TYR A 23 -24.78 2.67 1.47
N ASN A 24 -26.04 3.01 1.74
CA ASN A 24 -26.42 4.39 1.87
C ASN A 24 -25.58 4.90 3.05
N TYR A 25 -24.42 5.47 2.73
CA TYR A 25 -23.67 6.31 3.65
C TYR A 25 -24.57 7.55 3.84
N SER A 26 -25.62 7.36 4.64
CA SER A 26 -26.87 8.13 4.64
C SER A 26 -26.78 9.49 5.32
N ASP A 27 -25.58 10.02 5.52
CA ASP A 27 -25.41 11.43 5.83
C ASP A 27 -24.57 12.09 4.72
N PRO A 28 -25.14 13.03 3.97
CA PRO A 28 -24.35 13.81 3.05
C PRO A 28 -23.33 14.61 3.88
N ILE A 29 -22.07 14.21 3.79
CA ILE A 29 -20.90 14.94 4.31
C ILE A 29 -20.85 16.37 3.71
N ASN A 30 -21.73 16.66 2.76
CA ASN A 30 -21.83 17.92 2.01
C ASN A 30 -22.10 19.16 2.87
N ASN A 31 -22.48 19.01 4.15
CA ASN A 31 -22.71 20.14 5.06
C ASN A 31 -21.65 20.28 6.16
N LEU A 32 -20.61 19.42 6.19
CA LEU A 32 -19.53 19.59 7.13
C LEU A 32 -18.52 20.59 6.54
N THR A 33 -18.05 21.50 7.39
CA THR A 33 -16.93 22.40 7.07
C THR A 33 -15.81 21.61 6.37
N GLU A 34 -15.14 22.19 5.42
CA GLU A 34 -14.16 21.55 4.54
C GLU A 34 -13.10 20.73 5.31
N TYR A 35 -12.98 20.98 6.62
CA TYR A 35 -12.05 20.31 7.53
C TYR A 35 -12.67 20.22 8.95
N PRO A 36 -13.35 19.11 9.30
CA PRO A 36 -13.84 18.92 10.67
C PRO A 36 -12.66 18.90 11.66
N ASP A 37 -12.89 19.41 12.86
CA ASP A 37 -11.93 19.34 13.97
C ASP A 37 -11.46 17.91 14.19
N PHE A 38 -10.21 17.76 14.63
CA PHE A 38 -9.50 16.48 14.66
C PHE A 38 -10.11 15.42 15.58
N ASP A 39 -10.90 15.79 16.57
CA ASP A 39 -11.73 14.91 17.41
C ASP A 39 -13.22 15.17 17.24
N SER A 40 -13.61 15.60 16.03
CA SER A 40 -15.00 15.88 15.70
C SER A 40 -15.88 14.63 15.74
N GLU A 41 -17.19 14.85 15.85
CA GLU A 41 -18.22 13.83 15.71
C GLU A 41 -18.03 12.96 14.45
N PHE A 42 -17.50 13.53 13.37
CA PHE A 42 -17.19 12.82 12.15
C PHE A 42 -16.16 11.68 12.37
N TRP A 43 -15.03 11.94 13.04
CA TRP A 43 -14.01 10.92 13.27
C TRP A 43 -14.45 9.87 14.29
N ASN A 44 -15.32 10.24 15.23
CA ASN A 44 -15.95 9.29 16.13
C ASN A 44 -16.90 8.36 15.36
N LYS A 45 -17.71 8.87 14.43
CA LYS A 45 -18.53 8.05 13.54
C LYS A 45 -17.67 7.13 12.66
N ILE A 46 -16.54 7.61 12.14
CA ILE A 46 -15.59 6.76 11.42
C ILE A 46 -15.06 5.65 12.32
N ARG A 47 -14.70 5.95 13.58
CA ARG A 47 -14.20 4.95 14.53
C ARG A 47 -15.24 3.85 14.79
N ASP A 48 -16.52 4.19 14.87
CA ASP A 48 -17.64 3.26 15.08
C ASP A 48 -17.80 2.23 13.95
N HIS A 49 -17.21 2.50 12.79
CA HIS A 49 -17.16 1.54 11.69
C HIS A 49 -16.12 0.43 11.91
N TYR A 50 -15.29 0.48 12.96
CA TYR A 50 -14.23 -0.49 13.18
C TYR A 50 -14.48 -1.30 14.44
N ASP A 51 -14.36 -2.61 14.35
CA ASP A 51 -14.35 -3.50 15.51
C ASP A 51 -12.91 -3.59 16.04
N LEU A 52 -12.62 -2.73 17.00
CA LEU A 52 -11.28 -2.65 17.61
C LEU A 52 -11.20 -3.56 18.82
N LYS A 53 -10.11 -4.30 18.92
CA LYS A 53 -9.85 -5.13 20.10
C LYS A 53 -9.62 -4.26 21.33
N PRO A 54 -10.35 -4.48 22.45
CA PRO A 54 -10.28 -3.60 23.62
C PRO A 54 -9.02 -3.80 24.50
N ASP A 55 -8.30 -4.91 24.33
CA ASP A 55 -7.22 -5.32 25.22
C ASP A 55 -5.95 -4.46 25.09
N TYR A 56 -5.81 -3.75 23.97
CA TYR A 56 -4.66 -2.90 23.69
C TYR A 56 -4.98 -1.78 22.69
N ILE A 57 -4.19 -0.73 22.73
CA ILE A 57 -4.20 0.35 21.75
C ILE A 57 -3.41 -0.13 20.52
N ASN A 58 -4.08 -0.20 19.35
CA ASN A 58 -3.43 -0.58 18.11
C ASN A 58 -2.77 0.64 17.43
N LEU A 59 -1.45 0.71 17.47
CA LEU A 59 -0.65 1.67 16.71
C LEU A 59 0.15 1.02 15.58
N GLU A 60 -0.33 -0.12 15.07
CA GLU A 60 0.28 -0.85 13.94
C GLU A 60 -0.76 -1.21 12.87
N SER A 61 -0.96 -0.31 11.93
CA SER A 61 -1.77 -0.50 10.72
C SER A 61 -0.93 -0.64 9.44
N GLY A 62 0.38 -0.73 9.58
CA GLY A 62 1.30 -0.74 8.43
C GLY A 62 1.43 -2.11 7.76
N TYR A 63 1.23 -3.22 8.48
CA TYR A 63 1.28 -4.54 7.88
C TYR A 63 -0.04 -4.89 7.20
N TYR A 64 -1.12 -4.83 7.94
CA TYR A 64 -2.49 -5.04 7.51
C TYR A 64 -3.40 -4.04 8.24
N ASN A 65 -4.34 -3.46 7.52
CA ASN A 65 -5.30 -2.55 8.11
C ASN A 65 -6.59 -3.29 8.47
N ILE A 66 -7.09 -3.04 9.69
CA ILE A 66 -8.43 -3.48 10.06
C ILE A 66 -9.42 -2.86 9.05
N ILE A 67 -10.23 -3.70 8.41
CA ILE A 67 -11.23 -3.23 7.45
C ILE A 67 -12.49 -2.76 8.19
N PRO A 68 -13.11 -1.66 7.76
CA PRO A 68 -14.34 -1.19 8.38
C PRO A 68 -15.51 -2.15 8.13
N LYS A 69 -16.44 -2.23 9.08
CA LYS A 69 -17.63 -3.11 9.02
C LYS A 69 -18.36 -3.07 7.68
N PRO A 70 -18.64 -1.90 7.05
CA PRO A 70 -19.31 -1.88 5.76
C PRO A 70 -18.57 -2.63 4.65
N ILE A 71 -17.22 -2.60 4.66
CA ILE A 71 -16.41 -3.35 3.70
C ILE A 71 -16.44 -4.84 4.05
N LEU A 72 -16.29 -5.19 5.33
CA LEU A 72 -16.30 -6.58 5.79
C LEU A 72 -17.62 -7.27 5.46
N GLU A 73 -18.77 -6.62 5.72
CA GLU A 73 -20.08 -7.14 5.43
C GLU A 73 -20.30 -7.39 3.92
N ASN A 74 -19.87 -6.45 3.07
CA ASN A 74 -19.94 -6.63 1.63
C ASN A 74 -18.99 -7.73 1.14
N PHE A 75 -17.80 -7.83 1.71
CA PHE A 75 -16.88 -8.94 1.42
C PHE A 75 -17.51 -10.30 1.74
N ILE A 76 -18.17 -10.45 2.89
CA ILE A 76 -18.90 -11.66 3.26
C ILE A 76 -20.02 -11.97 2.26
N LYS A 77 -20.74 -10.94 1.78
CA LYS A 77 -21.76 -11.11 0.72
C LYS A 77 -21.13 -11.61 -0.58
N HIS A 78 -19.97 -11.06 -0.97
CA HIS A 78 -19.25 -11.53 -2.17
C HIS A 78 -18.80 -12.97 -2.04
N VAL A 79 -18.28 -13.37 -0.87
CA VAL A 79 -17.93 -14.78 -0.59
C VAL A 79 -19.13 -15.70 -0.78
N LYS A 80 -20.28 -15.34 -0.18
CA LYS A 80 -21.52 -16.11 -0.29
C LYS A 80 -22.02 -16.18 -1.75
N MET A 81 -21.99 -15.07 -2.47
CA MET A 81 -22.43 -14.98 -3.87
C MET A 81 -21.56 -15.85 -4.77
N VAL A 82 -20.24 -15.74 -4.69
CA VAL A 82 -19.31 -16.55 -5.50
C VAL A 82 -19.47 -18.04 -5.19
N ASN A 83 -19.68 -18.41 -3.92
CA ASN A 83 -19.95 -19.78 -3.52
C ASN A 83 -21.29 -20.29 -4.09
N TYR A 84 -22.33 -19.46 -4.09
CA TYR A 84 -23.65 -19.81 -4.61
C TYR A 84 -23.65 -19.99 -6.13
N GLU A 85 -23.02 -19.09 -6.87
CA GLU A 85 -22.94 -19.14 -8.34
C GLU A 85 -21.89 -20.16 -8.84
N GLY A 86 -20.83 -20.40 -8.06
CA GLY A 86 -19.80 -21.38 -8.37
C GLY A 86 -19.14 -21.17 -9.73
N SER A 87 -19.06 -22.23 -10.52
CA SER A 87 -18.45 -22.20 -11.86
C SER A 87 -19.19 -21.27 -12.85
N TYR A 88 -20.47 -20.99 -12.62
CA TYR A 88 -21.21 -20.05 -13.48
C TYR A 88 -20.61 -18.65 -13.39
N TYR A 89 -20.35 -18.14 -12.16
CA TYR A 89 -19.68 -16.87 -11.97
C TYR A 89 -18.31 -16.82 -12.66
N MET A 90 -17.49 -17.86 -12.43
CA MET A 90 -16.12 -17.92 -12.94
C MET A 90 -16.07 -17.91 -14.48
N ARG A 91 -17.09 -18.45 -15.16
CA ARG A 91 -17.09 -18.55 -16.62
C ARG A 91 -17.81 -17.39 -17.32
N ASN A 92 -18.76 -16.76 -16.66
CA ASN A 92 -19.63 -15.78 -17.34
C ASN A 92 -19.42 -14.35 -16.82
N ASN A 93 -19.05 -14.16 -15.55
CA ASN A 93 -19.07 -12.85 -14.89
C ASN A 93 -17.66 -12.33 -14.53
N LEU A 94 -16.70 -13.22 -14.27
CA LEU A 94 -15.37 -12.87 -13.75
C LEU A 94 -14.64 -11.86 -14.63
N ILE A 95 -14.54 -12.12 -15.93
CA ILE A 95 -13.72 -11.29 -16.84
C ILE A 95 -14.29 -9.88 -16.94
N GLU A 96 -15.61 -9.77 -17.14
CA GLU A 96 -16.30 -8.48 -17.24
C GLU A 96 -16.17 -7.66 -15.93
N ASN A 97 -16.36 -8.31 -14.77
CA ASN A 97 -16.24 -7.67 -13.48
C ASN A 97 -14.81 -7.19 -13.24
N LYS A 98 -13.82 -7.99 -13.61
CA LYS A 98 -12.39 -7.62 -13.48
C LYS A 98 -12.04 -6.44 -14.38
N ASP A 99 -12.55 -6.40 -15.62
CA ASP A 99 -12.33 -5.26 -16.53
C ASP A 99 -12.96 -3.97 -16.00
N LYS A 100 -14.19 -4.03 -15.47
CA LYS A 100 -14.86 -2.88 -14.85
C LYS A 100 -14.09 -2.36 -13.64
N LEU A 101 -13.63 -3.27 -12.79
CA LEU A 101 -12.85 -2.93 -11.60
C LEU A 101 -11.50 -2.31 -11.97
N THR A 102 -10.78 -2.89 -12.93
CA THR A 102 -9.50 -2.36 -13.41
C THR A 102 -9.66 -0.96 -13.98
N LYS A 103 -10.73 -0.72 -14.76
CA LYS A 103 -11.06 0.62 -15.28
C LYS A 103 -11.30 1.62 -14.14
N ARG A 104 -12.04 1.22 -13.09
CA ARG A 104 -12.31 2.07 -11.93
C ARG A 104 -11.03 2.38 -11.15
N LEU A 105 -10.22 1.38 -10.84
CA LEU A 105 -8.91 1.56 -10.18
C LEU A 105 -8.03 2.54 -10.97
N GLY A 106 -7.94 2.37 -12.29
CA GLY A 106 -7.19 3.27 -13.17
C GLY A 106 -7.68 4.71 -13.09
N SER A 107 -9.00 4.92 -13.15
CA SER A 107 -9.60 6.26 -13.03
C SER A 107 -9.31 6.92 -11.68
N VAL A 108 -9.43 6.16 -10.59
CA VAL A 108 -9.23 6.70 -9.22
C VAL A 108 -7.76 6.99 -8.94
N PHE A 109 -6.83 6.13 -9.37
CA PHE A 109 -5.42 6.24 -9.00
C PHE A 109 -4.49 6.69 -10.14
N GLY A 110 -5.05 7.12 -11.27
CA GLY A 110 -4.28 7.73 -12.36
C GLY A 110 -3.46 6.73 -13.17
N SER A 111 -4.10 5.66 -13.64
CA SER A 111 -3.53 4.70 -14.58
C SER A 111 -4.53 4.36 -15.68
N ASN A 112 -4.04 3.99 -16.87
CA ASN A 112 -4.91 3.46 -17.90
C ASN A 112 -5.26 1.99 -17.58
N LYS A 113 -6.49 1.56 -17.87
CA LYS A 113 -6.89 0.16 -17.69
C LYS A 113 -6.00 -0.84 -18.46
N ASP A 114 -5.45 -0.41 -19.61
CA ASP A 114 -4.58 -1.23 -20.45
C ASP A 114 -3.11 -1.25 -19.98
N GLU A 115 -2.82 -0.58 -18.88
CA GLU A 115 -1.53 -0.50 -18.19
C GLU A 115 -1.63 -1.01 -16.74
N LEU A 116 -2.81 -1.51 -16.33
CA LEU A 116 -3.09 -1.91 -14.96
C LEU A 116 -3.56 -3.35 -14.88
N CYS A 117 -3.05 -4.10 -13.92
CA CYS A 117 -3.63 -5.38 -13.52
C CYS A 117 -3.76 -5.50 -12.00
N ILE A 118 -4.74 -6.33 -11.59
CA ILE A 118 -4.99 -6.63 -10.18
C ILE A 118 -4.11 -7.82 -9.81
N THR A 119 -3.33 -7.65 -8.74
CA THR A 119 -2.47 -8.67 -8.14
C THR A 119 -2.95 -8.98 -6.73
N ARG A 120 -2.28 -9.88 -6.02
CA ARG A 120 -2.61 -10.22 -4.62
C ARG A 120 -1.94 -9.29 -3.61
N ASN A 121 -0.82 -8.67 -3.96
CA ASN A 121 -0.05 -7.77 -3.09
C ASN A 121 1.10 -7.11 -3.88
N THR A 122 1.82 -6.19 -3.24
CA THR A 122 2.99 -5.52 -3.82
C THR A 122 4.12 -6.50 -4.15
N THR A 123 4.35 -7.51 -3.30
CA THR A 123 5.44 -8.49 -3.53
C THR A 123 5.23 -9.20 -4.86
N GLU A 124 4.03 -9.73 -5.13
CA GLU A 124 3.72 -10.32 -6.43
C GLU A 124 3.88 -9.32 -7.58
N SER A 125 3.42 -8.08 -7.39
CA SER A 125 3.53 -7.03 -8.42
C SER A 125 4.96 -6.74 -8.80
N LEU A 126 5.84 -6.57 -7.84
CA LEU A 126 7.23 -6.18 -8.07
C LEU A 126 8.11 -7.38 -8.44
N ASP A 127 7.86 -8.57 -7.87
CA ASP A 127 8.54 -9.80 -8.25
C ASP A 127 8.25 -10.18 -9.71
N LEU A 128 7.04 -9.88 -10.19
CA LEU A 128 6.68 -10.05 -11.59
C LEU A 128 7.56 -9.17 -12.49
N ILE A 129 7.83 -7.94 -12.09
CA ILE A 129 8.72 -7.04 -12.84
C ILE A 129 10.16 -7.50 -12.72
N ILE A 130 10.68 -7.71 -11.50
CA ILE A 130 12.08 -8.09 -11.27
C ILE A 130 12.39 -9.44 -11.95
N GLY A 131 11.51 -10.43 -11.78
CA GLY A 131 11.67 -11.76 -12.36
C GLY A 131 11.39 -11.84 -13.85
N GLY A 132 10.50 -10.96 -14.36
CA GLY A 132 10.14 -10.88 -15.77
C GLY A 132 11.07 -10.02 -16.62
N PHE A 133 11.93 -9.23 -16.01
CA PHE A 133 12.92 -8.41 -16.69
C PHE A 133 13.99 -9.26 -17.39
N THR A 134 14.39 -8.89 -18.60
CA THR A 134 15.44 -9.62 -19.31
C THR A 134 16.81 -9.16 -18.82
N TRP A 135 17.39 -9.95 -17.93
CA TRP A 135 18.69 -9.70 -17.33
C TRP A 135 19.84 -10.38 -18.08
N ASN A 136 20.94 -9.65 -18.25
CA ASN A 136 22.21 -10.17 -18.74
C ASN A 136 23.25 -10.15 -17.61
N LYS A 137 24.27 -10.99 -17.75
CA LYS A 137 25.40 -11.00 -16.81
C LYS A 137 26.07 -9.62 -16.76
N ASN A 138 26.27 -9.12 -15.53
CA ASN A 138 26.80 -7.79 -15.20
C ASN A 138 25.86 -6.60 -15.48
N ASP A 139 24.59 -6.81 -15.86
CA ASP A 139 23.60 -5.75 -15.73
C ASP A 139 23.51 -5.31 -14.26
N GLU A 140 23.10 -4.06 -14.04
CA GLU A 140 23.05 -3.50 -12.69
C GLU A 140 21.63 -3.07 -12.31
N ALA A 141 21.26 -3.34 -11.06
CA ALA A 141 20.05 -2.82 -10.42
C ALA A 141 20.44 -1.94 -9.22
N ILE A 142 19.74 -0.80 -9.04
CA ILE A 142 19.96 0.10 -7.92
C ILE A 142 18.74 0.05 -7.00
N TYR A 143 18.98 -0.07 -5.69
CA TYR A 143 17.93 0.01 -4.65
C TYR A 143 18.52 0.49 -3.31
N ALA A 144 17.66 0.77 -2.33
CA ALA A 144 18.09 1.26 -1.03
C ALA A 144 18.12 0.14 0.03
N LYS A 145 19.00 0.29 1.03
CA LYS A 145 19.01 -0.59 2.22
C LYS A 145 17.68 -0.57 2.98
N GLN A 146 16.94 0.53 2.89
CA GLN A 146 15.67 0.74 3.57
C GLN A 146 14.46 0.15 2.83
N ASP A 147 14.68 -0.39 1.62
CA ASP A 147 13.62 -1.04 0.86
C ASP A 147 13.14 -2.33 1.52
N TYR A 148 11.96 -2.79 1.12
CA TYR A 148 11.35 -3.97 1.73
C TYR A 148 12.18 -5.24 1.50
N GLY A 149 12.43 -5.99 2.58
CA GLY A 149 13.33 -7.14 2.57
C GLY A 149 13.01 -8.20 1.51
N ALA A 150 11.72 -8.46 1.21
CA ALA A 150 11.37 -9.41 0.16
C ALA A 150 11.85 -8.95 -1.23
N MET A 151 11.83 -7.64 -1.52
CA MET A 151 12.34 -7.11 -2.79
C MET A 151 13.87 -7.21 -2.85
N ILE A 152 14.55 -6.91 -1.75
CA ILE A 152 16.00 -7.10 -1.63
C ILE A 152 16.36 -8.57 -1.91
N SER A 153 15.64 -9.51 -1.29
CA SER A 153 15.86 -10.95 -1.52
C SER A 153 15.59 -11.36 -2.98
N MET A 154 14.60 -10.73 -3.65
CA MET A 154 14.37 -11.00 -5.07
C MET A 154 15.52 -10.50 -5.95
N PHE A 155 16.09 -9.32 -5.68
CA PHE A 155 17.30 -8.85 -6.37
C PHE A 155 18.54 -9.73 -6.08
N GLU A 156 18.68 -10.24 -4.86
CA GLU A 156 19.72 -11.21 -4.53
C GLU A 156 19.55 -12.51 -5.32
N GLN A 157 18.31 -13.00 -5.46
CA GLN A 157 18.00 -14.17 -6.29
C GLN A 157 18.37 -13.94 -7.77
N ILE A 158 18.03 -12.78 -8.34
CA ILE A 158 18.37 -12.41 -9.72
C ILE A 158 19.91 -12.30 -9.87
N SER A 159 20.58 -11.73 -8.88
CA SER A 159 22.05 -11.68 -8.84
C SER A 159 22.65 -13.09 -8.90
N ALA A 160 22.16 -14.01 -8.08
CA ALA A 160 22.64 -15.39 -8.05
C ALA A 160 22.36 -16.16 -9.35
N ARG A 161 21.16 -15.95 -9.96
CA ARG A 161 20.75 -16.69 -11.18
C ARG A 161 21.39 -16.16 -12.46
N TYR A 162 21.51 -14.84 -12.60
CA TYR A 162 21.87 -14.19 -13.86
C TYR A 162 23.17 -13.38 -13.77
N GLY A 163 23.78 -13.25 -12.58
CA GLY A 163 25.01 -12.49 -12.40
C GLY A 163 24.81 -10.97 -12.43
N VAL A 164 23.60 -10.50 -12.14
CA VAL A 164 23.26 -9.08 -11.97
C VAL A 164 24.03 -8.50 -10.78
N LYS A 165 24.46 -7.24 -10.88
CA LYS A 165 25.18 -6.53 -9.83
C LYS A 165 24.23 -5.58 -9.10
N ASN A 166 24.00 -5.85 -7.82
CA ASN A 166 23.18 -5.00 -6.96
C ASN A 166 24.00 -3.81 -6.46
N LYS A 167 23.56 -2.60 -6.78
CA LYS A 167 24.12 -1.33 -6.32
C LYS A 167 23.25 -0.76 -5.23
N ILE A 168 23.75 -0.79 -4.01
CA ILE A 168 22.94 -0.46 -2.83
C ILE A 168 23.29 0.95 -2.34
N ILE A 169 22.26 1.77 -2.09
CA ILE A 169 22.37 3.08 -1.45
C ILE A 169 21.82 3.03 -0.04
N SER A 170 22.01 4.11 0.72
CA SER A 170 21.38 4.29 2.03
C SER A 170 20.70 5.64 2.10
N ILE A 171 19.39 5.67 2.35
CA ILE A 171 18.61 6.89 2.46
C ILE A 171 18.78 7.45 3.89
N PRO A 172 19.13 8.74 4.07
CA PRO A 172 19.19 9.38 5.38
C PRO A 172 17.77 9.50 5.97
N ASN A 173 17.65 9.34 7.30
CA ASN A 173 16.36 9.50 7.99
C ASN A 173 15.82 10.94 7.92
N HIS A 174 16.72 11.92 7.84
CA HIS A 174 16.41 13.34 7.78
C HIS A 174 17.19 14.00 6.64
N PRO A 175 16.79 13.79 5.37
CA PRO A 175 17.47 14.42 4.23
C PRO A 175 17.24 15.93 4.24
N GLU A 176 18.24 16.69 3.81
CA GLU A 176 18.18 18.13 3.72
C GLU A 176 17.27 18.60 2.56
N SER A 177 17.32 17.86 1.45
CA SER A 177 16.55 18.19 0.24
C SER A 177 16.14 16.96 -0.57
N ASP A 178 15.28 17.13 -1.57
CA ASP A 178 14.97 16.08 -2.57
C ASP A 178 16.19 15.75 -3.42
N GLU A 179 16.98 16.77 -3.74
CA GLU A 179 18.17 16.68 -4.56
C GLU A 179 19.26 15.80 -3.90
N GLU A 180 19.35 15.83 -2.59
CA GLU A 180 20.23 14.90 -1.84
C GLU A 180 19.84 13.45 -2.13
N ILE A 181 18.54 13.12 -2.04
CA ILE A 181 18.05 11.78 -2.30
C ILE A 181 18.28 11.38 -3.78
N VAL A 182 17.98 12.27 -4.73
CA VAL A 182 18.19 12.03 -6.16
C VAL A 182 19.65 11.73 -6.45
N LYS A 183 20.59 12.53 -5.90
CA LYS A 183 22.02 12.34 -6.07
C LYS A 183 22.52 11.01 -5.52
N LEU A 184 21.91 10.47 -4.45
CA LEU A 184 22.29 9.14 -3.95
C LEU A 184 22.04 8.05 -4.99
N TYR A 185 20.87 8.06 -5.66
CA TYR A 185 20.57 7.14 -6.75
C TYR A 185 21.50 7.38 -7.95
N GLU A 186 21.62 8.65 -8.38
CA GLU A 186 22.45 9.04 -9.52
C GLU A 186 23.91 8.62 -9.36
N SER A 187 24.47 8.72 -8.15
CA SER A 187 25.87 8.36 -7.84
C SER A 187 26.23 6.90 -8.10
N LYS A 188 25.23 6.02 -8.24
CA LYS A 188 25.43 4.58 -8.49
C LYS A 188 25.20 4.18 -9.95
N ILE A 189 24.77 5.11 -10.80
CA ILE A 189 24.47 4.86 -12.21
C ILE A 189 25.78 4.60 -12.98
N THR A 190 25.73 3.58 -13.82
CA THR A 190 26.75 3.29 -14.83
C THR A 190 26.07 2.94 -16.15
N SER A 191 26.83 2.74 -17.22
CA SER A 191 26.31 2.29 -18.53
C SER A 191 25.66 0.90 -18.49
N LYS A 192 25.81 0.15 -17.39
CA LYS A 192 25.22 -1.18 -17.18
C LYS A 192 23.95 -1.16 -16.34
N THR A 193 23.57 -0.01 -15.80
CA THR A 193 22.37 0.12 -14.98
C THR A 193 21.13 -0.04 -15.85
N LYS A 194 20.21 -0.93 -15.45
CA LYS A 194 18.97 -1.24 -16.19
C LYS A 194 17.71 -0.86 -15.44
N LEU A 195 17.71 -0.99 -14.12
CA LEU A 195 16.55 -0.78 -13.30
C LEU A 195 16.91 -0.08 -11.99
N ILE A 196 16.14 0.94 -11.64
CA ILE A 196 16.15 1.55 -10.31
C ILE A 196 14.86 1.17 -9.62
N MET A 197 14.93 0.53 -8.44
CA MET A 197 13.79 0.41 -7.55
C MET A 197 13.82 1.56 -6.54
N VAL A 198 12.66 2.18 -6.33
CA VAL A 198 12.48 3.24 -5.34
C VAL A 198 11.20 3.02 -4.54
N CYS A 199 11.31 3.07 -3.21
CA CYS A 199 10.14 3.01 -2.34
C CYS A 199 9.45 4.38 -2.34
N HIS A 200 8.13 4.43 -2.64
CA HIS A 200 7.39 5.70 -2.60
C HIS A 200 7.21 6.20 -1.16
N MET A 201 6.93 5.27 -0.23
CA MET A 201 6.98 5.52 1.21
C MET A 201 7.76 4.39 1.89
N ILE A 202 8.89 4.72 2.49
CA ILE A 202 9.71 3.75 3.24
C ILE A 202 8.93 3.22 4.45
N ASN A 203 8.66 1.93 4.45
CA ASN A 203 7.80 1.29 5.43
C ASN A 203 8.32 1.37 6.88
N ILE A 204 9.62 1.45 7.09
CA ILE A 204 10.26 1.47 8.43
C ILE A 204 10.31 2.86 9.06
N THR A 205 10.27 3.94 8.26
CA THR A 205 10.34 5.33 8.74
C THR A 205 9.12 6.17 8.42
N GLY A 206 8.32 5.77 7.42
CA GLY A 206 7.23 6.59 6.87
C GLY A 206 7.70 7.72 5.96
N GLN A 207 8.99 7.73 5.58
CA GLN A 207 9.54 8.77 4.70
C GLN A 207 9.02 8.61 3.27
N ILE A 208 8.46 9.68 2.71
CA ILE A 208 8.02 9.79 1.31
C ILE A 208 9.18 10.28 0.47
N LEU A 209 9.51 9.56 -0.60
CA LEU A 209 10.62 9.89 -1.50
C LEU A 209 10.14 10.69 -2.73
N PRO A 210 11.01 11.51 -3.35
CA PRO A 210 10.68 12.38 -4.47
C PRO A 210 10.63 11.60 -5.80
N ILE A 211 9.62 10.72 -5.96
CA ILE A 211 9.52 9.76 -7.07
C ILE A 211 9.67 10.43 -8.44
N LYS A 212 8.93 11.53 -8.67
CA LYS A 212 8.97 12.25 -9.95
C LYS A 212 10.39 12.66 -10.32
N LYS A 213 11.13 13.28 -9.40
CA LYS A 213 12.51 13.74 -9.65
C LYS A 213 13.47 12.56 -9.89
N ILE A 214 13.27 11.43 -9.18
CA ILE A 214 14.07 10.22 -9.40
C ILE A 214 13.77 9.62 -10.77
N CYS A 215 12.50 9.59 -11.21
CA CYS A 215 12.13 9.14 -12.55
C CYS A 215 12.73 10.05 -13.65
N GLU A 216 12.62 11.36 -13.50
CA GLU A 216 13.19 12.32 -14.44
C GLU A 216 14.71 12.13 -14.56
N MET A 217 15.42 11.99 -13.46
CA MET A 217 16.85 11.71 -13.43
C MET A 217 17.16 10.37 -14.11
N ALA A 218 16.53 9.27 -13.72
CA ALA A 218 16.80 7.93 -14.28
C ALA A 218 16.54 7.86 -15.79
N HIS A 219 15.43 8.46 -16.25
CA HIS A 219 15.08 8.50 -17.66
C HIS A 219 16.08 9.31 -18.51
N SER A 220 16.75 10.33 -17.95
CA SER A 220 17.82 11.05 -18.66
C SER A 220 19.00 10.15 -18.99
N TYR A 221 19.17 9.03 -18.27
CA TYR A 221 20.16 7.98 -18.53
C TYR A 221 19.57 6.76 -19.28
N GLY A 222 18.29 6.80 -19.66
CA GLY A 222 17.61 5.67 -20.32
C GLY A 222 17.33 4.48 -19.42
N ILE A 223 17.23 4.68 -18.09
CA ILE A 223 17.04 3.64 -17.08
C ILE A 223 15.58 3.58 -16.66
N ASP A 224 15.03 2.36 -16.58
CA ASP A 224 13.67 2.11 -16.12
C ASP A 224 13.56 2.29 -14.59
N VAL A 225 12.41 2.82 -14.13
CA VAL A 225 12.12 3.02 -12.70
C VAL A 225 10.92 2.20 -12.26
N MET A 226 11.15 1.35 -11.25
CA MET A 226 10.11 0.57 -10.57
C MET A 226 9.85 1.16 -9.19
N VAL A 227 8.57 1.46 -8.91
CA VAL A 227 8.14 2.10 -7.66
C VAL A 227 7.44 1.10 -6.75
N ASP A 228 7.95 0.93 -5.54
CA ASP A 228 7.27 0.25 -4.45
C ASP A 228 6.31 1.23 -3.76
N GLY A 229 5.04 1.15 -4.13
CA GLY A 229 3.94 1.93 -3.57
C GLY A 229 3.13 1.19 -2.50
N ALA A 230 3.69 0.17 -1.85
CA ALA A 230 2.98 -0.72 -0.93
C ALA A 230 2.16 0.01 0.14
N HIS A 231 2.61 1.19 0.58
CA HIS A 231 1.99 1.97 1.63
C HIS A 231 1.26 3.23 1.15
N CYS A 232 1.03 3.40 -0.16
CA CYS A 232 0.63 4.71 -0.68
C CYS A 232 -0.84 4.78 -1.13
N ILE A 233 -1.34 3.76 -1.83
CA ILE A 233 -2.75 3.74 -2.31
C ILE A 233 -3.71 3.80 -1.11
N GLY A 234 -4.57 4.82 -1.12
CA GLY A 234 -5.53 5.06 -0.04
C GLY A 234 -4.93 5.68 1.24
N HIS A 235 -3.65 6.02 1.25
CA HIS A 235 -2.95 6.66 2.37
C HIS A 235 -2.94 8.18 2.24
N PHE A 236 -2.51 8.70 1.11
CA PHE A 236 -2.47 10.12 0.77
C PHE A 236 -2.81 10.32 -0.70
N ASN A 237 -3.03 11.58 -1.08
CA ASN A 237 -3.50 11.94 -2.42
C ASN A 237 -2.35 12.05 -3.42
N PHE A 238 -2.40 11.26 -4.50
CA PHE A 238 -1.53 11.33 -5.66
C PHE A 238 -2.17 10.56 -6.82
N LYS A 239 -1.61 10.71 -8.00
CA LYS A 239 -1.90 9.86 -9.17
C LYS A 239 -0.61 9.19 -9.63
N ILE A 240 -0.69 7.92 -10.04
CA ILE A 240 0.48 7.19 -10.58
C ILE A 240 1.06 7.92 -11.79
N SER A 241 0.18 8.51 -12.63
CA SER A 241 0.57 9.35 -13.78
C SER A 241 1.44 10.55 -13.44
N ASP A 242 1.39 11.07 -12.20
CA ASP A 242 2.17 12.25 -11.80
C ASP A 242 3.68 11.97 -11.78
N PHE A 243 4.07 10.70 -11.71
CA PHE A 243 5.47 10.28 -11.55
C PHE A 243 6.13 9.89 -12.87
N ASN A 244 5.36 9.53 -13.90
CA ASN A 244 5.88 8.98 -15.15
C ASN A 244 6.80 7.76 -14.94
N CYS A 245 6.61 6.99 -13.86
CA CYS A 245 7.38 5.77 -13.60
C CYS A 245 7.02 4.65 -14.60
N ASP A 246 7.95 3.71 -14.81
CA ASP A 246 7.74 2.60 -15.77
C ASP A 246 6.89 1.49 -15.16
N TYR A 247 7.06 1.27 -13.85
CA TYR A 247 6.34 0.24 -13.08
C TYR A 247 5.94 0.78 -11.72
N TYR A 248 4.74 0.40 -11.25
CA TYR A 248 4.26 0.77 -9.91
C TYR A 248 3.47 -0.38 -9.30
N GLY A 249 3.93 -0.91 -8.16
CA GLY A 249 3.23 -1.94 -7.39
C GLY A 249 2.65 -1.41 -6.09
N SER A 250 1.45 -1.85 -5.70
CA SER A 250 0.87 -1.46 -4.41
C SER A 250 0.00 -2.56 -3.79
N SER A 251 -0.08 -2.56 -2.44
CA SER A 251 -0.96 -3.44 -1.66
C SER A 251 -2.22 -2.69 -1.25
N LEU A 252 -3.37 -3.12 -1.74
CA LEU A 252 -4.65 -2.46 -1.48
C LEU A 252 -5.20 -2.80 -0.09
N HIS A 253 -4.82 -3.96 0.48
CA HIS A 253 -5.21 -4.41 1.82
C HIS A 253 -4.54 -3.62 2.97
N LYS A 254 -3.66 -2.67 2.65
CA LYS A 254 -3.08 -1.76 3.64
C LYS A 254 -3.98 -0.52 3.80
N TRP A 255 -3.65 0.59 3.19
CA TRP A 255 -4.31 1.87 3.43
C TRP A 255 -5.63 2.08 2.67
N LEU A 256 -5.86 1.35 1.57
CA LEU A 256 -7.18 1.31 0.95
C LEU A 256 -8.17 0.45 1.75
N ALA A 257 -7.67 -0.37 2.69
CA ALA A 257 -8.46 -1.23 3.58
C ALA A 257 -9.32 -2.26 2.83
N THR A 258 -8.76 -2.90 1.79
CA THR A 258 -9.40 -4.07 1.19
C THR A 258 -9.14 -5.33 2.03
N PRO A 259 -9.92 -6.40 1.88
CA PRO A 259 -9.54 -7.69 2.41
C PRO A 259 -8.17 -8.16 1.90
N LEU A 260 -7.53 -9.08 2.63
CA LEU A 260 -6.23 -9.63 2.25
C LEU A 260 -6.26 -10.27 0.87
N GLY A 261 -5.14 -10.16 0.15
CA GLY A 261 -5.00 -10.72 -1.19
C GLY A 261 -5.43 -9.76 -2.31
N ALA A 262 -5.37 -8.45 -2.06
CA ALA A 262 -5.60 -7.40 -3.06
C ALA A 262 -4.39 -6.50 -3.24
N GLY A 263 -3.96 -6.34 -4.48
CA GLY A 263 -2.89 -5.46 -4.91
C GLY A 263 -3.13 -4.94 -6.33
N LEU A 264 -2.27 -4.06 -6.79
CA LEU A 264 -2.24 -3.62 -8.17
C LEU A 264 -0.81 -3.56 -8.70
N LEU A 265 -0.68 -3.75 -10.00
CA LEU A 265 0.53 -3.50 -10.78
C LEU A 265 0.17 -2.59 -11.94
N HIS A 266 0.82 -1.44 -12.04
CA HIS A 266 0.88 -0.59 -13.24
C HIS A 266 2.17 -0.86 -14.01
N VAL A 267 2.04 -0.99 -15.32
CA VAL A 267 3.16 -1.13 -16.26
C VAL A 267 2.91 -0.18 -17.42
N LYS A 268 3.82 0.76 -17.64
CA LYS A 268 3.73 1.71 -18.74
C LYS A 268 3.60 0.97 -20.09
N LYS A 269 2.75 1.47 -20.99
CA LYS A 269 2.32 0.75 -22.22
C LYS A 269 3.48 0.21 -23.05
N ASP A 270 4.52 1.01 -23.26
CA ASP A 270 5.72 0.65 -24.04
C ASP A 270 6.66 -0.33 -23.33
N LYS A 271 6.39 -0.64 -22.05
CA LYS A 271 7.18 -1.57 -21.24
C LYS A 271 6.53 -2.96 -21.12
N ILE A 272 5.24 -3.10 -21.39
CA ILE A 272 4.51 -4.36 -21.20
C ILE A 272 5.16 -5.52 -21.97
N SER A 273 5.54 -5.30 -23.23
CA SER A 273 6.15 -6.35 -24.08
C SER A 273 7.55 -6.77 -23.64
N LYS A 274 8.21 -5.96 -22.80
CA LYS A 274 9.57 -6.22 -22.30
C LYS A 274 9.61 -7.14 -21.07
N ILE A 275 8.45 -7.31 -20.40
CA ILE A 275 8.35 -8.11 -19.18
C ILE A 275 7.79 -9.49 -19.48
N TRP A 276 8.51 -10.52 -19.07
CA TRP A 276 8.02 -11.90 -19.09
C TRP A 276 7.00 -12.10 -17.97
N PRO A 277 5.89 -12.83 -18.22
CA PRO A 277 4.94 -13.15 -17.17
C PRO A 277 5.59 -14.07 -16.12
N LEU A 278 5.19 -13.93 -14.86
CA LEU A 278 5.66 -14.77 -13.77
C LEU A 278 5.26 -16.24 -13.96
N LEU A 279 4.03 -16.45 -14.48
CA LEU A 279 3.50 -17.76 -14.85
C LEU A 279 3.20 -17.76 -16.34
N GLY A 280 3.40 -18.92 -17.00
CA GLY A 280 3.15 -19.06 -18.44
C GLY A 280 1.69 -18.73 -18.80
N ASP A 281 1.50 -17.99 -19.89
CA ASP A 281 0.21 -17.62 -20.43
C ASP A 281 0.13 -18.00 -21.92
N SER A 282 -1.08 -18.34 -22.36
CA SER A 282 -1.39 -18.62 -23.77
C SER A 282 -1.60 -17.37 -24.62
N ASN A 283 -1.75 -16.18 -24.02
CA ASN A 283 -1.92 -14.91 -24.71
C ASN A 283 -0.66 -14.54 -25.51
N LYS A 284 -0.78 -14.49 -26.82
CA LYS A 284 0.31 -14.19 -27.75
C LYS A 284 0.50 -12.70 -28.02
N ASN A 285 -0.42 -11.84 -27.56
CA ASN A 285 -0.27 -10.40 -27.70
C ASN A 285 0.67 -9.84 -26.63
N LEU A 286 1.92 -9.62 -26.99
CA LEU A 286 2.94 -9.13 -26.08
C LEU A 286 2.63 -7.76 -25.45
N ASN A 287 1.76 -6.95 -26.06
CA ASN A 287 1.35 -5.63 -25.59
C ASN A 287 0.08 -5.66 -24.72
N ASP A 288 -0.47 -6.84 -24.44
CA ASP A 288 -1.63 -6.99 -23.57
C ASP A 288 -1.18 -7.18 -22.11
N ILE A 289 -1.51 -6.23 -21.25
CA ILE A 289 -1.21 -6.29 -19.80
C ILE A 289 -1.78 -7.55 -19.12
N LYS A 290 -2.88 -8.13 -19.67
CA LYS A 290 -3.54 -9.30 -19.11
C LYS A 290 -2.62 -10.52 -19.06
N ARG A 291 -1.62 -10.61 -19.95
CA ARG A 291 -0.61 -11.69 -19.91
C ARG A 291 0.23 -11.71 -18.64
N LEU A 292 0.37 -10.56 -17.99
CA LEU A 292 1.10 -10.41 -16.72
C LEU A 292 0.23 -10.75 -15.49
N ASN A 293 -1.06 -11.02 -15.70
CA ASN A 293 -2.03 -11.24 -14.63
C ASN A 293 -2.60 -12.68 -14.61
N HIS A 294 -1.96 -13.62 -15.32
CA HIS A 294 -2.38 -15.01 -15.28
C HIS A 294 -1.82 -15.70 -14.03
N ILE A 295 -2.67 -15.88 -13.01
CA ILE A 295 -2.31 -16.51 -11.74
C ILE A 295 -3.13 -17.76 -11.43
N GLY A 296 -3.91 -18.25 -12.41
CA GLY A 296 -4.83 -19.38 -12.21
C GLY A 296 -6.07 -18.99 -11.38
N THR A 297 -6.71 -19.99 -10.80
CA THR A 297 -7.89 -19.77 -9.95
C THR A 297 -7.47 -19.11 -8.63
N HIS A 298 -8.12 -18.01 -8.27
CA HIS A 298 -7.79 -17.20 -7.09
C HIS A 298 -9.07 -16.70 -6.38
N PRO A 299 -8.96 -16.09 -5.19
CA PRO A 299 -10.10 -15.59 -4.41
C PRO A 299 -10.75 -14.35 -5.04
N VAL A 300 -11.60 -14.53 -6.06
CA VAL A 300 -12.23 -13.45 -6.84
C VAL A 300 -13.20 -12.56 -6.04
N HIS A 301 -13.72 -13.06 -4.91
CA HIS A 301 -14.52 -12.27 -3.97
C HIS A 301 -13.70 -11.14 -3.33
N THR A 302 -12.38 -11.28 -3.20
CA THR A 302 -11.49 -10.21 -2.78
C THR A 302 -11.41 -9.10 -3.83
N ASP A 303 -11.31 -9.46 -5.12
CA ASP A 303 -11.32 -8.48 -6.22
C ASP A 303 -12.60 -7.63 -6.17
N LEU A 304 -13.77 -8.28 -5.98
CA LEU A 304 -15.06 -7.56 -5.88
C LEU A 304 -15.09 -6.56 -4.72
N ALA A 305 -14.50 -6.90 -3.59
CA ALA A 305 -14.47 -6.05 -2.41
C ALA A 305 -13.61 -4.77 -2.60
N ILE A 306 -12.74 -4.71 -3.59
CA ILE A 306 -11.97 -3.51 -3.93
C ILE A 306 -12.91 -2.34 -4.26
N ASN A 307 -14.02 -2.60 -4.97
CA ASN A 307 -15.02 -1.55 -5.27
C ASN A 307 -15.59 -0.93 -3.98
N ASN A 308 -15.90 -1.76 -2.98
CA ASN A 308 -16.45 -1.28 -1.71
C ASN A 308 -15.42 -0.44 -0.94
N SER A 309 -14.13 -0.79 -1.05
CA SER A 309 -13.05 -0.02 -0.45
C SER A 309 -12.85 1.33 -1.15
N ILE A 310 -13.02 1.38 -2.47
CA ILE A 310 -12.99 2.64 -3.23
C ILE A 310 -14.20 3.51 -2.84
N ASP A 311 -15.43 2.94 -2.77
CA ASP A 311 -16.63 3.66 -2.33
C ASP A 311 -16.41 4.29 -0.94
N TYR A 312 -15.85 3.52 -0.01
CA TYR A 312 -15.56 4.00 1.33
C TYR A 312 -14.50 5.11 1.35
N LEU A 313 -13.45 4.99 0.53
CA LEU A 313 -12.42 6.02 0.38
C LEU A 313 -12.99 7.31 -0.22
N GLU A 314 -13.85 7.20 -1.25
CA GLU A 314 -14.51 8.34 -1.90
C GLU A 314 -15.48 9.02 -0.93
N TRP A 315 -16.19 8.25 -0.10
CA TRP A 315 -17.06 8.77 0.94
C TRP A 315 -16.30 9.55 2.02
N ILE A 316 -15.17 9.03 2.55
CA ILE A 316 -14.33 9.79 3.48
C ILE A 316 -13.69 11.00 2.79
N GLY A 317 -13.24 10.83 1.54
CA GLY A 317 -12.43 11.75 0.79
C GLY A 317 -10.94 11.60 1.08
N ILE A 318 -10.14 11.31 0.04
CA ILE A 318 -8.70 11.01 0.20
C ILE A 318 -7.92 12.17 0.85
N LYS A 319 -8.21 13.42 0.50
CA LYS A 319 -7.56 14.62 1.09
C LYS A 319 -7.88 14.74 2.59
N ARG A 320 -9.12 14.46 2.98
CA ARG A 320 -9.55 14.48 4.40
C ARG A 320 -8.86 13.36 5.17
N LYS A 321 -8.80 12.15 4.60
CA LYS A 321 -8.09 11.00 5.18
C LYS A 321 -6.60 11.31 5.37
N GLU A 322 -5.94 11.83 4.35
CA GLU A 322 -4.53 12.25 4.41
C GLU A 322 -4.28 13.26 5.54
N LYS A 323 -5.12 14.31 5.61
CA LYS A 323 -5.00 15.34 6.65
C LYS A 323 -5.14 14.74 8.04
N ARG A 324 -6.11 13.82 8.25
CA ARG A 324 -6.27 13.08 9.51
C ARG A 324 -5.03 12.27 9.85
N LEU A 325 -4.51 11.49 8.90
CA LEU A 325 -3.34 10.63 9.12
C LEU A 325 -2.08 11.46 9.44
N ARG A 326 -1.85 12.58 8.76
CA ARG A 326 -0.77 13.51 9.08
C ARG A 326 -0.94 14.12 10.47
N TYR A 327 -2.17 14.51 10.82
CA TYR A 327 -2.45 15.07 12.14
C TYR A 327 -2.14 14.08 13.26
N ILE A 328 -2.66 12.85 13.22
CA ILE A 328 -2.45 11.86 14.28
C ILE A 328 -0.98 11.44 14.40
N LYS A 329 -0.24 11.37 13.29
CA LYS A 329 1.21 11.16 13.30
C LYS A 329 1.93 12.35 13.93
N ASN A 330 1.64 13.57 13.51
CA ASN A 330 2.27 14.79 14.02
C ASN A 330 1.91 15.05 15.48
N TYR A 331 0.73 14.66 15.95
CA TYR A 331 0.27 14.83 17.32
C TYR A 331 1.24 14.22 18.33
N TRP A 332 1.64 12.99 18.15
CA TRP A 332 2.61 12.36 19.03
C TRP A 332 4.06 12.78 18.72
N ALA A 333 4.42 12.92 17.43
CA ALA A 333 5.79 13.21 17.03
C ALA A 333 6.25 14.61 17.52
N ASN A 334 5.41 15.64 17.40
CA ASN A 334 5.73 16.99 17.86
C ASN A 334 5.87 17.09 19.38
N ARG A 335 5.11 16.31 20.14
CA ARG A 335 5.19 16.27 21.61
C ARG A 335 6.45 15.54 22.11
N LEU A 336 7.00 14.64 21.30
CA LEU A 336 8.15 13.80 21.69
C LEU A 336 9.49 14.27 21.10
N LYS A 337 9.50 15.09 20.05
CA LYS A 337 10.73 15.47 19.32
C LYS A 337 11.82 16.10 20.15
N ASN A 338 11.47 16.81 21.26
CA ASN A 338 12.40 17.48 22.13
C ASN A 338 12.57 16.77 23.49
N VAL A 339 11.98 15.60 23.66
CA VAL A 339 12.11 14.83 24.90
C VAL A 339 13.48 14.16 24.93
N LYS A 340 14.20 14.33 26.06
CA LYS A 340 15.53 13.74 26.26
C LYS A 340 15.50 12.23 26.06
N ASN A 341 16.49 11.69 25.39
CA ASN A 341 16.66 10.28 25.05
C ASN A 341 15.67 9.73 24.00
N ILE A 342 14.73 10.52 23.49
CA ILE A 342 13.88 10.11 22.35
C ILE A 342 14.62 10.36 21.05
N ILE A 343 14.48 9.42 20.11
CA ILE A 343 14.99 9.51 18.74
C ILE A 343 13.80 9.29 17.80
N ILE A 344 13.52 10.26 16.94
CA ILE A 344 12.51 10.11 15.88
C ILE A 344 13.22 9.93 14.56
N ASN A 345 12.99 8.77 13.90
CA ASN A 345 13.64 8.41 12.65
C ASN A 345 12.84 8.86 11.41
N THR A 346 11.73 9.57 11.62
CA THR A 346 10.83 10.06 10.56
C THR A 346 11.08 11.53 10.29
N PRO A 347 11.18 11.98 9.03
CA PRO A 347 11.29 13.39 8.71
C PRO A 347 10.12 14.21 9.24
N PHE A 348 10.38 15.44 9.68
CA PHE A 348 9.36 16.35 10.21
C PHE A 348 8.71 17.22 9.14
N GLN A 349 9.34 17.37 7.96
CA GLN A 349 8.77 18.14 6.86
C GLN A 349 7.41 17.55 6.45
N GLU A 350 6.43 18.41 6.25
CA GLU A 350 5.04 18.03 6.03
C GLU A 350 4.85 17.10 4.83
N ASN A 351 5.54 17.38 3.73
CA ASN A 351 5.45 16.60 2.49
C ASN A 351 6.25 15.28 2.52
N ARG A 352 7.11 15.07 3.54
CA ARG A 352 8.01 13.91 3.62
C ARG A 352 7.53 12.76 4.48
N SER A 353 6.35 12.84 5.06
CA SER A 353 5.75 11.73 5.83
C SER A 353 4.23 11.90 5.93
N CYS A 354 3.51 10.81 6.22
CA CYS A 354 2.06 10.84 6.43
C CYS A 354 1.70 10.06 7.72
N GLY A 355 0.94 8.97 7.64
CA GLY A 355 0.43 8.24 8.82
C GLY A 355 1.42 7.30 9.49
N ILE A 356 2.60 7.06 8.91
CA ILE A 356 3.65 6.21 9.48
C ILE A 356 4.75 7.08 10.08
N GLY A 357 5.25 6.67 11.26
CA GLY A 357 6.47 7.20 11.85
C GLY A 357 7.25 6.12 12.58
N ASN A 358 8.49 6.46 12.97
CA ASN A 358 9.35 5.58 13.75
C ASN A 358 10.00 6.36 14.89
N ILE A 359 9.98 5.77 16.08
CA ILE A 359 10.50 6.38 17.31
C ILE A 359 11.27 5.36 18.14
N GLY A 360 12.42 5.76 18.64
CA GLY A 360 13.25 4.97 19.51
C GLY A 360 13.58 5.68 20.81
N VAL A 361 14.22 4.96 21.73
CA VAL A 361 14.79 5.51 22.97
C VAL A 361 16.27 5.17 22.98
N LYS A 362 17.12 6.17 23.25
CA LYS A 362 18.57 6.02 23.29
C LYS A 362 18.96 4.88 24.25
N ASN A 363 19.84 3.99 23.80
CA ASN A 363 20.34 2.84 24.55
C ASN A 363 19.26 1.79 24.92
N LEU A 364 18.11 1.80 24.26
CA LEU A 364 17.07 0.78 24.43
C LEU A 364 16.84 0.06 23.10
N ALA A 365 16.99 -1.27 23.11
CA ALA A 365 16.76 -2.08 21.92
C ALA A 365 15.27 -1.98 21.49
N PRO A 366 14.98 -1.88 20.18
CA PRO A 366 13.62 -1.75 19.65
C PRO A 366 12.67 -2.85 20.14
N GLU A 367 13.12 -4.10 20.20
CA GLU A 367 12.33 -5.26 20.67
C GLU A 367 11.95 -5.09 22.14
N LYS A 368 12.87 -4.61 22.96
CA LYS A 368 12.61 -4.33 24.38
C LYS A 368 11.62 -3.18 24.53
N LEU A 369 11.76 -2.11 23.71
CA LEU A 369 10.81 -1.01 23.68
C LEU A 369 9.40 -1.49 23.32
N ALA A 370 9.26 -2.26 22.24
CA ALA A 370 7.97 -2.80 21.81
C ALA A 370 7.34 -3.71 22.88
N LYS A 371 8.17 -4.55 23.53
CA LYS A 371 7.74 -5.42 24.63
C LYS A 371 7.21 -4.61 25.81
N ILE A 372 7.92 -3.58 26.25
CA ILE A 372 7.48 -2.70 27.35
C ILE A 372 6.17 -1.99 27.00
N LEU A 373 6.06 -1.43 25.79
CA LEU A 373 4.84 -0.78 25.33
C LEU A 373 3.65 -1.74 25.38
N MET A 374 3.82 -2.99 24.93
CA MET A 374 2.74 -3.97 24.95
C MET A 374 2.42 -4.48 26.34
N GLU A 375 3.40 -4.93 27.12
CA GLU A 375 3.17 -5.60 28.38
C GLU A 375 2.70 -4.65 29.49
N LYS A 376 3.35 -3.49 29.60
CA LYS A 376 3.07 -2.53 30.68
C LYS A 376 1.97 -1.55 30.31
N TYR A 377 1.97 -1.03 29.07
CA TYR A 377 1.08 0.07 28.66
C TYR A 377 -0.06 -0.38 27.76
N LYS A 378 -0.07 -1.65 27.32
CA LYS A 378 -1.08 -2.20 26.41
C LYS A 378 -1.14 -1.43 25.08
N ILE A 379 0.04 -1.12 24.51
CA ILE A 379 0.18 -0.43 23.22
C ILE A 379 0.94 -1.34 22.27
N PHE A 380 0.28 -1.73 21.18
CA PHE A 380 0.86 -2.59 20.16
C PHE A 380 1.60 -1.75 19.10
N THR A 381 2.88 -2.07 18.89
CA THR A 381 3.78 -1.45 17.91
C THR A 381 4.71 -2.52 17.33
N VAL A 382 5.47 -2.19 16.28
CA VAL A 382 6.44 -3.12 15.68
C VAL A 382 7.86 -2.61 15.84
N ALA A 383 8.72 -3.45 16.44
CA ALA A 383 10.16 -3.18 16.55
C ALA A 383 10.83 -3.19 15.17
N ILE A 384 11.69 -2.21 14.94
CA ILE A 384 12.54 -2.08 13.75
C ILE A 384 13.98 -1.89 14.22
N ASP A 385 14.84 -2.87 13.93
CA ASP A 385 16.31 -2.74 14.02
C ASP A 385 16.89 -3.16 12.67
N TYR A 386 16.83 -2.25 11.71
CA TYR A 386 17.18 -2.54 10.33
C TYR A 386 17.75 -1.31 9.62
N ALA A 387 18.75 -1.51 8.77
CA ALA A 387 19.49 -0.47 8.08
C ALA A 387 20.03 0.59 9.08
N ASN A 388 19.67 1.86 8.91
CA ASN A 388 20.01 2.95 9.82
C ASN A 388 18.87 3.33 10.79
N VAL A 389 17.89 2.45 10.98
CA VAL A 389 16.68 2.73 11.77
C VAL A 389 16.61 1.82 12.99
N LYS A 390 16.55 2.43 14.19
CA LYS A 390 16.37 1.73 15.47
C LYS A 390 15.22 2.36 16.25
N GLY A 391 14.12 1.63 16.40
CA GLY A 391 12.92 2.10 17.10
C GLY A 391 11.69 1.27 16.82
N CYS A 392 10.54 1.74 17.27
CA CYS A 392 9.25 1.14 16.94
C CYS A 392 8.57 1.92 15.81
N ARG A 393 8.04 1.21 14.84
CA ARG A 393 7.12 1.78 13.85
C ARG A 393 5.79 2.06 14.51
N ILE A 394 5.31 3.28 14.34
CA ILE A 394 4.03 3.78 14.82
C ILE A 394 3.19 4.14 13.60
N SER A 395 2.14 3.39 13.37
CA SER A 395 1.24 3.54 12.22
C SER A 395 -0.22 3.56 12.69
N PRO A 396 -0.65 4.62 13.41
CA PRO A 396 -2.04 4.81 13.78
C PRO A 396 -2.90 4.96 12.52
N ASN A 397 -4.22 4.74 12.64
CA ASN A 397 -5.13 4.91 11.52
C ASN A 397 -6.26 5.91 11.85
N VAL A 398 -7.13 6.16 10.89
CA VAL A 398 -8.22 7.14 11.01
C VAL A 398 -9.09 6.95 12.25
N PHE A 399 -9.20 5.73 12.75
CA PHE A 399 -9.93 5.38 13.96
C PHE A 399 -9.18 5.65 15.28
N THR A 400 -7.88 5.96 15.22
CA THR A 400 -7.09 6.27 16.42
C THR A 400 -7.49 7.65 16.95
N ASN A 401 -7.77 7.75 18.24
CA ASN A 401 -8.15 9.01 18.90
C ASN A 401 -6.98 9.63 19.70
N THR A 402 -7.16 10.87 20.13
CA THR A 402 -6.12 11.62 20.89
C THR A 402 -5.86 11.01 22.26
N PHE A 403 -6.86 10.44 22.92
CA PHE A 403 -6.68 9.77 24.20
C PHE A 403 -5.71 8.56 24.10
N GLU A 404 -5.80 7.79 23.03
CA GLU A 404 -4.87 6.69 22.76
C GLU A 404 -3.45 7.20 22.48
N LEU A 405 -3.35 8.34 21.78
CA LEU A 405 -2.07 8.98 21.49
C LEU A 405 -1.46 9.64 22.73
N ASP A 406 -2.28 10.22 23.63
CA ASP A 406 -1.82 10.74 24.93
C ASP A 406 -1.17 9.66 25.77
N LYS A 407 -1.85 8.50 25.90
CA LYS A 407 -1.28 7.33 26.60
C LYS A 407 0.05 6.89 26.00
N PHE A 408 0.15 6.90 24.66
CA PHE A 408 1.40 6.57 23.98
C PHE A 408 2.50 7.59 24.31
N VAL A 409 2.21 8.89 24.23
CA VAL A 409 3.18 9.97 24.54
C VAL A 409 3.66 9.87 25.98
N ASP A 410 2.74 9.71 26.93
CA ASP A 410 3.08 9.61 28.36
C ASP A 410 3.93 8.35 28.64
N SER A 411 3.61 7.23 28.00
CA SER A 411 4.40 6.00 28.08
C SER A 411 5.82 6.21 27.56
N MET A 412 5.98 6.84 26.40
CA MET A 412 7.29 7.13 25.83
C MET A 412 8.12 8.08 26.72
N ILE A 413 7.50 9.10 27.31
CA ILE A 413 8.16 10.01 28.26
C ILE A 413 8.63 9.23 29.51
N ALA A 414 7.80 8.36 30.07
CA ALA A 414 8.16 7.54 31.23
C ALA A 414 9.33 6.60 30.91
N ILE A 415 9.28 5.90 29.78
CA ILE A 415 10.34 4.98 29.34
C ILE A 415 11.65 5.75 29.09
N SER A 416 11.61 6.94 28.50
CA SER A 416 12.79 7.76 28.21
C SER A 416 13.54 8.24 29.47
N LYS A 417 12.83 8.30 30.61
CA LYS A 417 13.39 8.64 31.92
C LYS A 417 13.94 7.44 32.71
N GLY A 418 13.85 6.24 32.15
CA GLY A 418 14.27 5.00 32.81
C GLY A 418 13.23 4.36 33.74
N ASN A 419 12.00 4.89 33.78
CA ASN A 419 10.89 4.33 34.58
C ASN A 419 10.35 3.03 33.97
N VAL A 420 11.20 2.01 33.86
CA VAL A 420 10.94 0.77 33.12
C VAL A 420 10.62 -0.40 34.05
N THR A 421 10.67 -0.21 35.37
CA THR A 421 10.33 -1.22 36.38
C THR A 421 8.83 -1.31 36.64
#